data_f3ccde9833271f85023afc6920d2a261
#
_entry.id   f3ccde9833271f85023afc6920d2a261
#
_cell.length_a   1.000
_cell.length_b   1.000
_cell.length_c   1.000
_cell.angle_alpha   90.00
_cell.angle_beta   90.00
_cell.angle_gamma   90.00
#
_symmetry.space_group_name_H-M   'P 1'
#
loop_
_entity.id
_entity.type
_entity.pdbx_description
1 polymer ?
#
loop_
_entity_poly.entity_id
_entity_poly.type
_entity_poly.pdbx_seq_one_letter_code
_entity_poly.pdbx_strand_id
1 'polypeptide(L)'
;EEGFNGVPGTVASLPPKHFSTACGQIVNFLGTLQNEWAGAQAFSSFDTYMAPFVRLDNLTYEDVKQQMQELIFNLNVPSRWGTQTPFTNLTFDLQCPEDLAKQVPFIGGEPVDFTYGDLHEEMTLINQAFIEVMTEGDADGRVFTFPIPTYNIGKDFDWDCLLYTSP
;
A
#
# COMPACT_ATOMS: atom_id res chain seq x y z
N GLU A 1 8.68 -3.02 -9.84
CA GLU A 1 8.92 -3.81 -11.05
C GLU A 1 10.07 -4.82 -10.88
N GLU A 2 11.09 -4.53 -10.11
CA GLU A 2 12.32 -5.32 -10.05
C GLU A 2 12.41 -6.30 -8.86
N GLY A 3 11.45 -6.32 -7.96
CA GLY A 3 11.51 -7.11 -6.74
C GLY A 3 12.51 -6.55 -5.72
N PHE A 4 12.77 -7.31 -4.66
CA PHE A 4 13.69 -6.92 -3.61
C PHE A 4 15.10 -7.46 -3.94
N ASN A 5 15.93 -6.60 -4.50
CA ASN A 5 17.32 -6.89 -4.79
C ASN A 5 18.20 -6.32 -3.68
N GLY A 6 18.63 -7.18 -2.78
CA GLY A 6 19.52 -6.81 -1.70
C GLY A 6 20.97 -6.58 -2.14
N VAL A 7 21.80 -6.28 -1.17
CA VAL A 7 23.27 -6.21 -1.33
C VAL A 7 23.78 -7.57 -1.78
N PRO A 8 24.84 -7.66 -2.62
CA PRO A 8 25.42 -8.93 -3.03
C PRO A 8 25.70 -9.85 -1.85
N GLY A 9 25.20 -11.09 -1.89
CA GLY A 9 25.31 -12.05 -0.79
C GLY A 9 24.15 -12.07 0.21
N THR A 10 23.13 -11.20 0.04
CA THR A 10 21.90 -11.22 0.82
C THR A 10 20.76 -11.88 0.05
N VAL A 11 19.63 -12.10 0.74
CA VAL A 11 18.44 -12.68 0.15
C VAL A 11 17.87 -11.73 -0.90
N ALA A 12 17.63 -12.25 -2.11
CA ALA A 12 16.95 -11.54 -3.18
C ALA A 12 15.55 -12.13 -3.41
N SER A 13 14.61 -11.32 -3.84
CA SER A 13 13.28 -11.77 -4.24
C SER A 13 12.95 -11.34 -5.66
N LEU A 14 12.15 -12.16 -6.34
CA LEU A 14 11.57 -11.79 -7.63
C LEU A 14 10.48 -10.71 -7.45
N PRO A 15 10.09 -10.02 -8.55
CA PRO A 15 8.94 -9.14 -8.53
C PRO A 15 7.70 -9.83 -7.97
N PRO A 16 6.92 -9.17 -7.10
CA PRO A 16 5.74 -9.78 -6.51
C PRO A 16 4.69 -10.04 -7.59
N LYS A 17 3.94 -11.13 -7.43
CA LYS A 17 2.82 -11.49 -8.30
C LYS A 17 1.47 -11.35 -7.60
N HIS A 18 1.48 -11.36 -6.27
CA HIS A 18 0.29 -11.35 -5.43
C HIS A 18 0.29 -10.15 -4.48
N PHE A 19 -0.90 -9.67 -4.15
CA PHE A 19 -1.11 -8.52 -3.26
C PHE A 19 -0.41 -8.72 -1.90
N SER A 20 -0.59 -9.88 -1.27
CA SER A 20 0.04 -10.20 0.01
C SER A 20 1.57 -10.18 -0.06
N THR A 21 2.13 -10.70 -1.16
CA THR A 21 3.58 -10.70 -1.36
C THR A 21 4.11 -9.28 -1.54
N ALA A 22 3.39 -8.43 -2.29
CA ALA A 22 3.74 -7.04 -2.48
C ALA A 22 3.72 -6.28 -1.13
N CYS A 23 2.68 -6.44 -0.32
CA CYS A 23 2.59 -5.89 1.03
C CYS A 23 3.78 -6.34 1.92
N GLY A 24 4.11 -7.63 1.89
CA GLY A 24 5.25 -8.17 2.63
C GLY A 24 6.59 -7.59 2.19
N GLN A 25 6.78 -7.36 0.89
CA GLN A 25 7.99 -6.72 0.36
C GLN A 25 8.08 -5.25 0.77
N ILE A 26 6.96 -4.51 0.78
CA ILE A 26 6.90 -3.13 1.25
C ILE A 26 7.32 -3.05 2.72
N VAL A 27 6.78 -3.90 3.60
CA VAL A 27 7.16 -3.96 5.02
C VAL A 27 8.65 -4.21 5.18
N ASN A 28 9.19 -5.21 4.48
CA ASN A 28 10.61 -5.55 4.56
C ASN A 28 11.51 -4.42 4.04
N PHE A 29 11.10 -3.77 2.96
CA PHE A 29 11.83 -2.65 2.37
C PHE A 29 11.87 -1.44 3.32
N LEU A 30 10.72 -1.03 3.84
CA LEU A 30 10.61 0.07 4.80
C LEU A 30 11.39 -0.22 6.09
N GLY A 31 11.32 -1.46 6.58
CA GLY A 31 12.10 -1.90 7.74
C GLY A 31 13.61 -1.88 7.50
N THR A 32 14.05 -2.23 6.30
CA THR A 32 15.48 -2.16 5.92
C THR A 32 15.94 -0.72 5.81
N LEU A 33 15.17 0.12 5.11
CA LEU A 33 15.50 1.55 4.93
C LEU A 33 15.59 2.29 6.26
N GLN A 34 14.77 1.93 7.25
CA GLN A 34 14.84 2.54 8.58
C GLN A 34 16.24 2.40 9.23
N ASN A 35 16.93 1.30 8.95
CA ASN A 35 18.26 1.09 9.48
C ASN A 35 19.38 1.83 8.71
N GLU A 36 19.09 2.15 7.43
CA GLU A 36 20.06 2.80 6.54
C GLU A 36 19.91 4.33 6.52
N TRP A 37 18.69 4.82 6.76
CA TRP A 37 18.33 6.22 6.59
C TRP A 37 17.70 6.77 7.87
N ALA A 38 18.18 7.92 8.32
CA ALA A 38 17.56 8.66 9.40
C ALA A 38 16.30 9.39 8.91
N GLY A 39 15.17 9.17 9.58
CA GLY A 39 13.92 9.88 9.32
C GLY A 39 12.78 9.01 8.79
N ALA A 40 11.70 9.66 8.37
CA ALA A 40 10.51 9.00 7.88
C ALA A 40 10.71 8.38 6.50
N GLN A 41 10.04 7.26 6.28
CA GLN A 41 9.99 6.55 5.00
C GLN A 41 8.58 6.68 4.41
N ALA A 42 8.47 6.97 3.12
CA ALA A 42 7.19 7.12 2.45
C ALA A 42 7.06 6.15 1.27
N PHE A 43 5.86 5.60 1.09
CA PHE A 43 5.48 4.88 -0.11
C PHE A 43 4.40 5.69 -0.82
N SER A 44 4.73 6.20 -2.02
CA SER A 44 3.85 7.09 -2.78
C SER A 44 2.85 6.30 -3.63
N SER A 45 1.65 6.87 -3.84
CA SER A 45 0.61 6.33 -4.73
C SER A 45 0.27 4.87 -4.42
N PHE A 46 0.13 4.56 -3.13
CA PHE A 46 -0.05 3.19 -2.65
C PHE A 46 -1.24 2.49 -3.31
N ASP A 47 -2.39 3.13 -3.31
CA ASP A 47 -3.63 2.62 -3.89
C ASP A 47 -3.50 2.39 -5.40
N THR A 48 -2.90 3.34 -6.14
CA THR A 48 -2.68 3.22 -7.58
C THR A 48 -1.78 2.03 -7.92
N TYR A 49 -0.64 1.90 -7.24
CA TYR A 49 0.32 0.82 -7.54
C TYR A 49 -0.10 -0.55 -7.00
N MET A 50 -0.97 -0.60 -5.99
CA MET A 50 -1.45 -1.87 -5.43
C MET A 50 -2.73 -2.38 -6.09
N ALA A 51 -3.52 -1.52 -6.72
CA ALA A 51 -4.76 -1.88 -7.40
C ALA A 51 -4.62 -3.01 -8.45
N PRO A 52 -3.56 -3.07 -9.28
CA PRO A 52 -3.39 -4.16 -10.23
C PRO A 52 -3.36 -5.55 -9.59
N PHE A 53 -2.77 -5.68 -8.40
CA PHE A 53 -2.74 -6.96 -7.68
C PHE A 53 -4.14 -7.38 -7.21
N VAL A 54 -4.95 -6.43 -6.77
CA VAL A 54 -6.34 -6.70 -6.35
C VAL A 54 -7.14 -7.29 -7.50
N ARG A 55 -7.01 -6.74 -8.71
CA ARG A 55 -7.68 -7.24 -9.92
C ARG A 55 -7.18 -8.62 -10.33
N LEU A 56 -5.86 -8.81 -10.40
CA LEU A 56 -5.27 -10.08 -10.85
C LEU A 56 -5.55 -11.24 -9.89
N ASP A 57 -5.52 -10.99 -8.60
CA ASP A 57 -5.83 -11.98 -7.58
C ASP A 57 -7.36 -12.13 -7.38
N ASN A 58 -8.17 -11.31 -8.06
CA ASN A 58 -9.63 -11.25 -7.92
C ASN A 58 -10.08 -11.19 -6.45
N LEU A 59 -9.43 -10.30 -5.69
CA LEU A 59 -9.66 -10.19 -4.26
C LEU A 59 -11.01 -9.57 -3.95
N THR A 60 -11.67 -10.13 -2.95
CA THR A 60 -12.87 -9.52 -2.35
C THR A 60 -12.48 -8.38 -1.41
N TYR A 61 -13.46 -7.56 -1.00
CA TYR A 61 -13.24 -6.53 0.00
C TYR A 61 -12.64 -7.10 1.30
N GLU A 62 -13.15 -8.23 1.77
CA GLU A 62 -12.67 -8.88 2.99
C GLU A 62 -11.21 -9.35 2.87
N ASP A 63 -10.83 -9.85 1.69
CA ASP A 63 -9.43 -10.24 1.43
C ASP A 63 -8.51 -9.02 1.47
N VAL A 64 -8.91 -7.91 0.82
CA VAL A 64 -8.16 -6.66 0.82
C VAL A 64 -8.06 -6.12 2.25
N LYS A 65 -9.15 -6.09 3.00
CA LYS A 65 -9.18 -5.63 4.40
C LYS A 65 -8.24 -6.45 5.27
N GLN A 66 -8.24 -7.78 5.14
CA GLN A 66 -7.35 -8.67 5.88
C GLN A 66 -5.87 -8.36 5.57
N GLN A 67 -5.54 -8.18 4.29
CA GLN A 67 -4.16 -7.85 3.88
C GLN A 67 -3.73 -6.45 4.35
N MET A 68 -4.65 -5.48 4.34
CA MET A 68 -4.39 -4.14 4.89
C MET A 68 -4.16 -4.18 6.40
N GLN A 69 -4.94 -5.00 7.12
CA GLN A 69 -4.74 -5.21 8.56
C GLN A 69 -3.36 -5.80 8.86
N GLU A 70 -2.93 -6.81 8.09
CA GLU A 70 -1.59 -7.39 8.23
C GLU A 70 -0.48 -6.38 7.93
N LEU A 71 -0.63 -5.58 6.88
CA LEU A 71 0.32 -4.54 6.51
C LEU A 71 0.46 -3.51 7.65
N ILE A 72 -0.67 -2.95 8.11
CA ILE A 72 -0.70 -1.92 9.15
C ILE A 72 -0.15 -2.48 10.47
N PHE A 73 -0.55 -3.70 10.85
CA PHE A 73 -0.03 -4.36 12.04
C PHE A 73 1.50 -4.51 11.98
N ASN A 74 2.03 -5.02 10.86
CA ASN A 74 3.47 -5.20 10.69
C ASN A 74 4.25 -3.88 10.70
N LEU A 75 3.64 -2.76 10.28
CA LEU A 75 4.25 -1.43 10.36
C LEU A 75 4.21 -0.83 11.78
N ASN A 76 3.39 -1.38 12.70
CA ASN A 76 3.26 -0.91 14.08
C ASN A 76 3.96 -1.81 15.11
N VAL A 77 4.28 -3.05 14.76
CA VAL A 77 5.02 -3.95 15.66
C VAL A 77 6.46 -3.45 15.77
N PRO A 78 7.00 -3.28 17.01
CA PRO A 78 8.43 -3.03 17.23
C PRO A 78 9.20 -4.17 16.55
N SER A 79 9.84 -3.85 15.46
CA SER A 79 10.29 -4.89 14.56
C SER A 79 11.50 -5.62 15.10
N ARG A 80 11.70 -6.85 14.60
CA ARG A 80 12.95 -7.63 14.65
C ARG A 80 14.20 -6.84 14.22
N TRP A 81 14.03 -5.62 13.73
CA TRP A 81 15.10 -4.74 13.25
C TRP A 81 15.60 -3.75 14.30
N GLY A 82 14.97 -3.67 15.47
CA GLY A 82 15.35 -2.77 16.53
C GLY A 82 14.18 -2.45 17.47
N THR A 83 14.39 -1.49 18.36
CA THR A 83 13.43 -1.13 19.42
C THR A 83 12.36 -0.12 18.96
N GLN A 84 12.46 0.40 17.73
CA GLN A 84 11.54 1.41 17.22
C GLN A 84 10.73 0.89 16.03
N THR A 85 9.45 1.26 15.99
CA THR A 85 8.63 1.07 14.80
C THR A 85 9.09 2.03 13.70
N PRO A 86 9.08 1.60 12.41
CA PRO A 86 9.44 2.49 11.32
C PRO A 86 8.46 3.66 11.23
N PHE A 87 8.99 4.89 11.20
CA PHE A 87 8.19 6.08 10.94
C PHE A 87 7.80 6.09 9.46
N THR A 88 6.57 5.65 9.16
CA THR A 88 6.13 5.39 7.80
C THR A 88 4.96 6.28 7.39
N ASN A 89 4.92 6.61 6.11
CA ASN A 89 3.84 7.33 5.46
C ASN A 89 3.38 6.55 4.23
N LEU A 90 2.07 6.48 4.01
CA LEU A 90 1.47 5.99 2.77
C LEU A 90 0.71 7.13 2.10
N THR A 91 1.03 7.38 0.84
CA THR A 91 0.32 8.37 0.04
C THR A 91 -0.73 7.68 -0.83
N PHE A 92 -1.93 8.21 -0.83
CA PHE A 92 -3.08 7.73 -1.59
C PHE A 92 -3.50 8.77 -2.62
N ASP A 93 -3.80 8.33 -3.82
CA ASP A 93 -4.25 9.20 -4.92
C ASP A 93 -5.77 9.33 -4.98
N LEU A 94 -6.51 8.29 -4.57
CA LEU A 94 -7.97 8.17 -4.61
C LEU A 94 -8.55 8.16 -6.03
N GLN A 95 -7.97 8.95 -6.90
CA GLN A 95 -8.21 8.97 -8.34
C GLN A 95 -6.87 8.73 -9.04
N CYS A 96 -6.87 7.88 -10.06
CA CYS A 96 -5.64 7.58 -10.79
C CYS A 96 -5.06 8.86 -11.41
N PRO A 97 -3.78 9.18 -11.15
CA PRO A 97 -3.12 10.33 -11.74
C PRO A 97 -3.13 10.26 -13.28
N GLU A 98 -3.31 11.40 -13.96
CA GLU A 98 -3.43 11.46 -15.43
C GLU A 98 -2.19 10.91 -16.16
N ASP A 99 -1.02 11.09 -15.59
CA ASP A 99 0.26 10.59 -16.12
C ASP A 99 0.39 9.08 -16.01
N LEU A 100 -0.25 8.45 -15.03
CA LEU A 100 -0.31 7.00 -14.85
C LEU A 100 -1.50 6.34 -15.55
N ALA A 101 -2.60 7.06 -15.76
CA ALA A 101 -3.86 6.50 -16.23
C ALA A 101 -3.76 5.67 -17.52
N LYS A 102 -2.84 6.03 -18.42
CA LYS A 102 -2.62 5.34 -19.71
C LYS A 102 -1.49 4.32 -19.67
N GLN A 103 -0.80 4.20 -18.55
CA GLN A 103 0.31 3.26 -18.41
C GLN A 103 -0.21 1.87 -18.08
N VAL A 104 0.48 0.86 -18.62
CA VAL A 104 0.18 -0.55 -18.34
C VAL A 104 1.01 -1.01 -17.16
N PRO A 105 0.39 -1.55 -16.10
CA PRO A 105 1.11 -2.14 -14.99
C PRO A 105 1.97 -3.33 -15.38
N PHE A 106 3.09 -3.50 -14.67
CA PHE A 106 3.95 -4.68 -14.76
C PHE A 106 3.85 -5.47 -13.45
N ILE A 107 3.34 -6.69 -13.53
CA ILE A 107 3.17 -7.56 -12.37
C ILE A 107 4.00 -8.83 -12.57
N GLY A 108 4.85 -9.14 -11.60
CA GLY A 108 5.77 -10.26 -11.70
C GLY A 108 6.79 -10.13 -12.84
N GLY A 109 7.02 -8.91 -13.36
CA GLY A 109 7.89 -8.62 -14.50
C GLY A 109 7.20 -8.68 -15.85
N GLU A 110 5.91 -8.99 -15.92
CA GLU A 110 5.13 -9.10 -17.16
C GLU A 110 4.08 -7.98 -17.24
N PRO A 111 3.83 -7.39 -18.42
CA PRO A 111 2.75 -6.42 -18.60
C PRO A 111 1.39 -7.11 -18.51
N VAL A 112 0.41 -6.41 -17.94
CA VAL A 112 -0.98 -6.87 -17.92
C VAL A 112 -1.79 -6.29 -19.07
N ASP A 113 -3.03 -6.70 -19.24
CA ASP A 113 -3.93 -6.34 -20.36
C ASP A 113 -4.84 -5.14 -20.07
N PHE A 114 -4.59 -4.41 -18.98
CA PHE A 114 -5.34 -3.22 -18.56
C PHE A 114 -4.39 -2.09 -18.15
N THR A 115 -4.93 -0.87 -18.00
CA THR A 115 -4.17 0.31 -17.57
C THR A 115 -4.47 0.67 -16.13
N TYR A 116 -3.64 1.53 -15.51
CA TYR A 116 -3.93 2.04 -14.16
C TYR A 116 -5.26 2.81 -14.09
N GLY A 117 -5.66 3.49 -15.17
CA GLY A 117 -6.92 4.21 -15.24
C GLY A 117 -8.17 3.33 -15.17
N ASP A 118 -8.04 2.04 -15.46
CA ASP A 118 -9.14 1.07 -15.42
C ASP A 118 -9.41 0.51 -14.01
N LEU A 119 -8.61 0.90 -13.01
CA LEU A 119 -8.54 0.27 -11.68
C LEU A 119 -9.23 1.09 -10.58
N HIS A 120 -10.17 1.94 -10.92
CA HIS A 120 -10.83 2.83 -9.96
C HIS A 120 -11.57 2.06 -8.85
N GLU A 121 -12.22 0.96 -9.18
CA GLU A 121 -12.93 0.12 -8.20
C GLU A 121 -11.96 -0.51 -7.20
N GLU A 122 -10.84 -1.04 -7.68
CA GLU A 122 -9.82 -1.65 -6.86
C GLU A 122 -9.12 -0.64 -5.95
N MET A 123 -8.84 0.58 -6.46
CA MET A 123 -8.34 1.68 -5.65
C MET A 123 -9.33 2.05 -4.53
N THR A 124 -10.61 2.07 -4.84
CA THR A 124 -11.67 2.35 -3.86
C THR A 124 -11.70 1.29 -2.76
N LEU A 125 -11.60 0.00 -3.11
CA LEU A 125 -11.54 -1.09 -2.13
C LEU A 125 -10.34 -0.93 -1.18
N ILE A 126 -9.17 -0.61 -1.71
CA ILE A 126 -7.95 -0.40 -0.90
C ILE A 126 -8.13 0.78 0.05
N ASN A 127 -8.65 1.91 -0.43
CA ASN A 127 -8.87 3.10 0.38
C ASN A 127 -9.89 2.86 1.49
N GLN A 128 -11.02 2.21 1.16
CA GLN A 128 -12.05 1.86 2.13
C GLN A 128 -11.50 0.91 3.20
N ALA A 129 -10.79 -0.14 2.81
CA ALA A 129 -10.17 -1.08 3.72
C ALA A 129 -9.16 -0.40 4.65
N PHE A 130 -8.33 0.51 4.12
CA PHE A 130 -7.37 1.26 4.90
C PHE A 130 -8.05 2.13 5.98
N ILE A 131 -9.05 2.92 5.59
CA ILE A 131 -9.78 3.79 6.51
C ILE A 131 -10.47 2.97 7.61
N GLU A 132 -11.09 1.86 7.24
CA GLU A 132 -11.80 1.00 8.20
C GLU A 132 -10.83 0.38 9.21
N VAL A 133 -9.71 -0.21 8.76
CA VAL A 133 -8.70 -0.80 9.65
C VAL A 133 -8.09 0.25 10.58
N MET A 134 -7.78 1.45 10.07
CA MET A 134 -7.25 2.54 10.90
C MET A 134 -8.26 3.06 11.93
N THR A 135 -9.55 2.98 11.62
CA THR A 135 -10.64 3.40 12.52
C THR A 135 -10.93 2.34 13.57
N GLU A 136 -10.91 1.07 13.21
CA GLU A 136 -11.13 -0.04 14.14
C GLU A 136 -9.99 -0.18 15.16
N GLY A 137 -8.76 0.09 14.74
CA GLY A 137 -7.58 -0.09 15.58
C GLY A 137 -7.14 -1.55 15.72
N ASP A 138 -6.33 -1.81 16.76
CA ASP A 138 -5.84 -3.15 17.08
C ASP A 138 -6.92 -4.01 17.80
N ALA A 139 -6.56 -5.23 18.19
CA ALA A 139 -7.46 -6.16 18.88
C ALA A 139 -8.04 -5.63 20.20
N ASP A 140 -7.39 -4.64 20.81
CA ASP A 140 -7.85 -3.95 22.01
C ASP A 140 -8.57 -2.62 21.71
N GLY A 141 -8.77 -2.28 20.43
CA GLY A 141 -9.35 -1.03 19.97
C GLY A 141 -8.41 0.19 20.08
N ARG A 142 -7.09 -0.05 20.16
CA ARG A 142 -6.11 1.05 20.20
C ARG A 142 -5.81 1.51 18.78
N VAL A 143 -5.79 2.82 18.62
CA VAL A 143 -5.48 3.45 17.32
C VAL A 143 -4.05 3.13 16.90
N PHE A 144 -3.87 2.76 15.64
CA PHE A 144 -2.55 2.59 15.05
C PHE A 144 -1.83 3.94 14.90
N THR A 145 -0.54 3.96 15.22
CA THR A 145 0.28 5.17 15.06
C THR A 145 0.75 5.36 13.63
N PHE A 146 1.01 4.28 12.94
CA PHE A 146 1.53 4.24 11.56
C PHE A 146 0.69 3.31 10.69
N PRO A 147 0.74 3.48 9.37
CA PRO A 147 1.35 4.57 8.60
C PRO A 147 0.56 5.88 8.71
N ILE A 148 1.23 7.02 8.58
CA ILE A 148 0.56 8.32 8.45
C ILE A 148 -0.01 8.40 7.04
N PRO A 149 -1.34 8.59 6.86
CA PRO A 149 -1.92 8.74 5.53
C PRO A 149 -1.69 10.16 4.98
N THR A 150 -1.36 10.23 3.70
CA THR A 150 -1.33 11.48 2.94
C THR A 150 -2.19 11.29 1.70
N TYR A 151 -3.11 12.21 1.44
CA TYR A 151 -4.00 12.17 0.29
C TYR A 151 -3.60 13.22 -0.74
N ASN A 152 -3.44 12.80 -2.00
CA ASN A 152 -3.19 13.67 -3.12
C ASN A 152 -4.52 14.24 -3.64
N ILE A 153 -4.73 15.53 -3.45
CA ILE A 153 -5.96 16.21 -3.89
C ILE A 153 -5.69 16.91 -5.20
N GLY A 154 -6.25 16.40 -6.28
CA GLY A 154 -6.22 16.99 -7.61
C GLY A 154 -7.29 18.06 -7.83
N LYS A 155 -7.27 18.69 -9.01
CA LYS A 155 -8.28 19.72 -9.38
C LYS A 155 -9.70 19.16 -9.50
N ASP A 156 -9.81 17.91 -9.96
CA ASP A 156 -11.08 17.22 -10.22
C ASP A 156 -11.44 16.26 -9.07
N PHE A 157 -10.93 16.58 -7.87
CA PHE A 157 -11.19 15.77 -6.68
C PHE A 157 -12.68 15.79 -6.32
N ASP A 158 -13.28 14.62 -6.18
CA ASP A 158 -14.67 14.46 -5.78
C ASP A 158 -14.84 14.67 -4.27
N TRP A 159 -15.27 15.88 -3.90
CA TRP A 159 -15.52 16.26 -2.51
C TRP A 159 -16.78 15.64 -1.92
N ASP A 160 -17.66 15.11 -2.76
CA ASP A 160 -18.91 14.47 -2.35
C ASP A 160 -18.76 12.94 -2.21
N CYS A 161 -17.54 12.43 -2.38
CA CYS A 161 -17.25 11.00 -2.24
C CYS A 161 -17.57 10.50 -0.83
N LEU A 162 -18.37 9.46 -0.74
CA LEU A 162 -18.85 8.87 0.52
C LEU A 162 -17.72 8.37 1.45
N LEU A 163 -16.51 8.16 0.93
CA LEU A 163 -15.34 7.77 1.73
C LEU A 163 -14.95 8.82 2.77
N TYR A 164 -15.26 10.11 2.52
CA TYR A 164 -14.88 11.22 3.40
C TYR A 164 -16.04 11.80 4.20
N THR A 165 -17.26 11.47 3.82
CA THR A 165 -18.47 12.05 4.39
C THR A 165 -19.23 11.13 5.31
N SER A 166 -18.76 9.88 5.47
CA SER A 166 -19.31 8.97 6.48
C SER A 166 -18.85 9.40 7.88
N PRO A 167 -19.80 9.57 8.83
CA PRO A 167 -19.50 9.98 10.20
C PRO A 167 -18.71 8.92 10.97
#